data_00935bf05db5cd5ff3301c59f039c32d
#
_entry.id   00935bf05db5cd5ff3301c59f039c32d
#
_cell.length_a   1.000
_cell.length_b   1.000
_cell.length_c   1.000
_cell.angle_alpha   90.00
_cell.angle_beta   90.00
_cell.angle_gamma   90.00
#
_symmetry.space_group_name_H-M   'P 1'
#
loop_
_entity.id
_entity.type
_entity.pdbx_description
1 polymer ?
#
loop_
_entity_poly.entity_id
_entity_poly.type
_entity_poly.pdbx_seq_one_letter_code
_entity_poly.pdbx_strand_id
1 'polypeptide(L)'
;TKTGEYTFKVRTVPGTDSKKKYGGKSEWIESGELSITDRYVSDGKGQQSKNPSAKSGTTDTVGWIKKDNVWNYRFPDGSICRGAWQSVNGYWYYFDVNGTMLTGWQKMANDRYYLYDTGEMAAGWAKINGQWYYFWPLTENGHTQGTMAYGGWKIIGADYYFFREDGSLYTGWLEQNGSWYYLNTLDNSLQGAMFTGWLIREGKTYFLDADGVMVTGWY
;
A
#
# COMPACT_ATOMS: atom_id res chain seq x y z
N THR A 1 -26.45 6.79 13.39
CA THR A 1 -25.33 6.54 14.33
C THR A 1 -25.49 7.54 15.47
N LYS A 2 -25.43 7.07 16.71
CA LYS A 2 -25.52 7.94 17.89
C LYS A 2 -24.13 8.44 18.25
N THR A 3 -24.03 9.66 18.71
CA THR A 3 -22.82 10.19 19.35
C THR A 3 -22.59 9.48 20.68
N GLY A 4 -21.36 9.23 21.06
CA GLY A 4 -21.02 8.57 22.31
C GLY A 4 -19.59 8.05 22.34
N GLU A 5 -19.24 7.42 23.43
CA GLU A 5 -17.98 6.71 23.57
C GLU A 5 -18.16 5.25 23.19
N TYR A 6 -17.23 4.74 22.41
CA TYR A 6 -17.27 3.36 21.90
C TYR A 6 -15.91 2.71 22.07
N THR A 7 -15.93 1.43 22.44
CA THR A 7 -14.77 0.57 22.41
C THR A 7 -15.00 -0.53 21.37
N PHE A 8 -13.95 -0.91 20.66
CA PHE A 8 -13.99 -2.00 19.69
C PHE A 8 -13.17 -3.18 20.19
N LYS A 9 -13.71 -4.39 19.97
CA LYS A 9 -12.96 -5.62 20.22
C LYS A 9 -12.58 -6.22 18.88
N VAL A 10 -11.31 -6.51 18.72
CA VAL A 10 -10.76 -7.14 17.50
C VAL A 10 -10.03 -8.42 17.87
N ARG A 11 -10.20 -9.45 17.08
CA ARG A 11 -9.40 -10.67 17.16
C ARG A 11 -9.14 -11.24 15.77
N THR A 12 -8.06 -11.97 15.61
CA THR A 12 -7.85 -12.80 14.43
C THR A 12 -8.76 -14.03 14.49
N VAL A 13 -9.39 -14.34 13.38
CA VAL A 13 -10.18 -15.57 13.22
C VAL A 13 -9.49 -16.41 12.15
N PRO A 14 -9.26 -17.72 12.37
CA PRO A 14 -8.69 -18.57 11.34
C PRO A 14 -9.54 -18.51 10.08
N GLY A 15 -8.88 -18.32 8.91
CA GLY A 15 -9.56 -18.38 7.62
C GLY A 15 -10.19 -19.77 7.40
N THR A 16 -11.33 -19.81 6.73
CA THR A 16 -12.06 -21.06 6.40
C THR A 16 -11.49 -21.77 5.19
N ASP A 17 -10.20 -21.68 4.92
CA ASP A 17 -9.60 -22.47 3.87
C ASP A 17 -9.38 -23.89 4.39
N SER A 18 -10.09 -24.86 3.80
CA SER A 18 -10.26 -26.21 4.28
C SER A 18 -9.00 -27.10 4.23
N LYS A 19 -7.85 -26.56 3.88
CA LYS A 19 -6.60 -27.33 3.70
C LYS A 19 -5.41 -26.91 4.54
N LYS A 20 -5.44 -25.78 5.27
CA LYS A 20 -4.37 -25.41 6.21
C LYS A 20 -4.95 -24.69 7.43
N LYS A 21 -4.90 -25.35 8.60
CA LYS A 21 -5.13 -24.72 9.90
C LYS A 21 -3.92 -23.85 10.24
N TYR A 22 -4.04 -22.54 10.02
CA TYR A 22 -3.09 -21.58 10.56
C TYR A 22 -3.65 -20.95 11.82
N GLY A 23 -2.96 -21.16 12.94
CA GLY A 23 -3.15 -20.45 14.19
C GLY A 23 -4.48 -20.68 14.89
N GLY A 24 -4.48 -20.63 16.22
CA GLY A 24 -5.67 -20.52 17.05
C GLY A 24 -6.30 -19.13 16.95
N LYS A 25 -7.54 -18.98 17.44
CA LYS A 25 -8.13 -17.66 17.66
C LYS A 25 -7.25 -16.89 18.63
N SER A 26 -6.91 -15.64 18.29
CA SER A 26 -6.24 -14.76 19.24
C SER A 26 -7.20 -14.36 20.37
N GLU A 27 -6.64 -13.95 21.50
CA GLU A 27 -7.40 -13.23 22.52
C GLU A 27 -8.02 -11.94 21.92
N TRP A 28 -9.11 -11.50 22.50
CA TRP A 28 -9.72 -10.23 22.15
C TRP A 28 -8.81 -9.08 22.62
N ILE A 29 -8.52 -8.15 21.72
CA ILE A 29 -7.87 -6.89 22.04
C ILE A 29 -8.95 -5.82 22.02
N GLU A 30 -9.10 -5.11 23.15
CA GLU A 30 -9.95 -3.93 23.23
C GLU A 30 -9.17 -2.70 22.75
N SER A 31 -9.81 -1.88 21.91
CA SER A 31 -9.29 -0.56 21.62
C SER A 31 -9.39 0.32 22.86
N GLY A 32 -8.59 1.36 22.94
CA GLY A 32 -8.91 2.48 23.83
C GLY A 32 -10.28 3.10 23.51
N GLU A 33 -10.80 3.92 24.42
CA GLU A 33 -12.06 4.63 24.20
C GLU A 33 -11.98 5.51 22.95
N LEU A 34 -12.97 5.38 22.07
CA LEU A 34 -13.15 6.23 20.92
C LEU A 34 -14.40 7.08 21.15
N SER A 35 -14.22 8.37 21.31
CA SER A 35 -15.33 9.32 21.41
C SER A 35 -15.84 9.66 20.01
N ILE A 36 -17.08 9.26 19.69
CA ILE A 36 -17.77 9.64 18.45
C ILE A 36 -18.62 10.86 18.74
N THR A 37 -18.17 11.99 18.24
CA THR A 37 -18.91 13.27 18.28
C THR A 37 -19.66 13.45 16.96
N ASP A 38 -20.56 14.44 16.90
CA ASP A 38 -21.32 14.77 15.68
C ASP A 38 -20.43 14.99 14.45
N ARG A 39 -19.16 15.27 14.68
CA ARG A 39 -18.15 15.47 13.62
C ARG A 39 -17.79 14.16 12.88
N TYR A 40 -17.99 13.00 13.50
CA TYR A 40 -17.58 11.68 13.01
C TYR A 40 -18.74 10.73 12.75
N VAL A 41 -19.96 11.21 12.79
CA VAL A 41 -21.15 10.39 12.51
C VAL A 41 -21.18 10.01 11.04
N SER A 42 -21.08 8.70 10.76
CA SER A 42 -21.22 8.15 9.42
C SER A 42 -22.68 8.19 8.96
N ASP A 43 -22.92 8.54 7.71
CA ASP A 43 -24.23 8.47 7.05
C ASP A 43 -24.68 7.03 6.75
N GLY A 44 -23.88 6.03 7.15
CA GLY A 44 -24.20 4.60 6.98
C GLY A 44 -24.00 4.08 5.56
N LYS A 45 -23.43 4.85 4.63
CA LYS A 45 -23.26 4.46 3.22
C LYS A 45 -21.89 3.91 2.89
N GLY A 46 -21.07 3.57 3.89
CA GLY A 46 -19.79 2.87 3.70
C GLY A 46 -18.79 3.56 2.78
N GLN A 47 -18.91 4.85 2.59
CA GLN A 47 -17.90 5.61 1.86
C GLN A 47 -16.67 5.78 2.74
N GLN A 48 -15.51 5.46 2.21
CA GLN A 48 -14.21 5.84 2.76
C GLN A 48 -14.31 7.29 3.24
N SER A 49 -13.77 7.56 4.43
CA SER A 49 -13.84 8.89 5.02
C SER A 49 -13.37 9.93 4.01
N LYS A 50 -14.31 10.68 3.46
CA LYS A 50 -13.91 11.92 2.80
C LYS A 50 -13.18 12.73 3.85
N ASN A 51 -12.00 13.22 3.51
CA ASN A 51 -11.28 14.17 4.34
C ASN A 51 -12.30 15.09 5.03
N PRO A 52 -12.23 15.26 6.36
CA PRO A 52 -13.23 16.03 7.07
C PRO A 52 -13.41 17.36 6.35
N SER A 53 -14.61 17.61 5.88
CA SER A 53 -14.94 18.86 5.18
C SER A 53 -14.57 20.02 6.11
N ALA A 54 -13.47 20.70 5.78
CA ALA A 54 -13.11 21.91 6.50
C ALA A 54 -14.26 22.89 6.32
N LYS A 55 -14.95 23.23 7.41
CA LYS A 55 -15.90 24.33 7.39
C LYS A 55 -15.17 25.56 6.90
N SER A 56 -15.60 26.13 5.78
CA SER A 56 -15.14 27.42 5.29
C SER A 56 -15.38 28.46 6.39
N GLY A 57 -14.31 29.09 6.82
CA GLY A 57 -14.39 30.34 7.58
C GLY A 57 -14.14 30.21 9.08
N THR A 58 -12.87 30.19 9.45
CA THR A 58 -12.20 31.00 10.50
C THR A 58 -10.73 30.61 10.52
N THR A 59 -9.85 31.57 10.70
CA THR A 59 -8.40 31.52 10.51
C THR A 59 -7.62 30.71 11.56
N ASP A 60 -8.29 29.99 12.47
CA ASP A 60 -7.66 29.42 13.67
C ASP A 60 -7.86 27.90 13.88
N THR A 61 -8.34 27.16 12.90
CA THR A 61 -8.50 25.71 13.05
C THR A 61 -7.20 24.97 12.79
N VAL A 62 -6.72 24.23 13.81
CA VAL A 62 -5.64 23.23 13.68
C VAL A 62 -6.11 22.10 12.78
N GLY A 63 -5.19 21.54 11.96
CA GLY A 63 -5.47 20.42 11.09
C GLY A 63 -5.63 20.81 9.63
N TRP A 64 -6.47 20.07 8.91
CA TRP A 64 -6.68 20.26 7.48
C TRP A 64 -7.38 21.58 7.15
N ILE A 65 -6.78 22.33 6.23
CA ILE A 65 -7.34 23.57 5.68
C ILE A 65 -7.44 23.42 4.17
N LYS A 66 -8.60 23.77 3.61
CA LYS A 66 -8.76 23.86 2.16
C LYS A 66 -9.03 25.33 1.78
N LYS A 67 -8.12 25.89 0.97
CA LYS A 67 -8.27 27.24 0.40
C LYS A 67 -7.97 27.16 -1.10
N ASP A 68 -8.81 27.82 -1.90
CA ASP A 68 -8.64 27.90 -3.37
C ASP A 68 -8.39 26.51 -4.02
N ASN A 69 -9.12 25.51 -3.54
CA ASN A 69 -9.01 24.10 -3.94
C ASN A 69 -7.69 23.41 -3.57
N VAL A 70 -6.83 24.03 -2.77
CA VAL A 70 -5.55 23.54 -2.28
C VAL A 70 -5.70 23.08 -0.84
N TRP A 71 -5.21 21.88 -0.53
CA TRP A 71 -5.14 21.35 0.83
C TRP A 71 -3.81 21.72 1.48
N ASN A 72 -3.90 22.18 2.74
CA ASN A 72 -2.78 22.50 3.62
C ASN A 72 -3.03 21.85 4.99
N TYR A 73 -1.99 21.73 5.79
CA TYR A 73 -2.10 21.27 7.17
C TYR A 73 -1.52 22.32 8.12
N ARG A 74 -2.33 22.76 9.10
CA ARG A 74 -1.95 23.76 10.11
C ARG A 74 -1.65 23.11 11.44
N PHE A 75 -0.53 23.46 12.03
CA PHE A 75 -0.15 23.05 13.37
C PHE A 75 -0.81 23.89 14.47
N PRO A 76 -0.78 23.44 15.75
CA PRO A 76 -1.34 24.18 16.88
C PRO A 76 -0.75 25.58 17.10
N ASP A 77 0.49 25.80 16.69
CA ASP A 77 1.17 27.08 16.75
C ASP A 77 0.78 28.04 15.62
N GLY A 78 -0.13 27.61 14.74
CA GLY A 78 -0.61 28.39 13.60
C GLY A 78 0.23 28.26 12.34
N SER A 79 1.42 27.61 12.41
CA SER A 79 2.26 27.39 11.24
C SER A 79 1.63 26.37 10.27
N ILE A 80 2.06 26.40 9.01
CA ILE A 80 1.63 25.47 7.96
C ILE A 80 2.75 24.47 7.68
N CYS A 81 2.41 23.19 7.52
CA CYS A 81 3.36 22.17 7.09
C CYS A 81 3.89 22.53 5.69
N ARG A 82 5.23 22.61 5.54
CA ARG A 82 5.90 23.01 4.29
C ARG A 82 7.14 22.19 4.05
N GLY A 83 7.34 21.74 2.80
CA GLY A 83 8.52 21.00 2.38
C GLY A 83 8.78 19.73 3.20
N ALA A 84 7.72 19.08 3.73
CA ALA A 84 7.86 18.04 4.73
C ALA A 84 6.77 16.98 4.65
N TRP A 85 7.11 15.82 5.15
CA TRP A 85 6.17 14.76 5.46
C TRP A 85 5.43 15.05 6.76
N GLN A 86 4.14 14.78 6.78
CA GLN A 86 3.31 14.89 7.97
C GLN A 86 2.43 13.65 8.12
N SER A 87 2.50 13.01 9.27
CA SER A 87 1.58 11.94 9.63
C SER A 87 0.30 12.53 10.24
N VAL A 88 -0.84 12.12 9.71
CA VAL A 88 -2.16 12.50 10.20
C VAL A 88 -3.05 11.27 10.28
N ASN A 89 -3.52 10.91 11.46
CA ASN A 89 -4.37 9.73 11.69
C ASN A 89 -3.77 8.42 11.18
N GLY A 90 -2.44 8.27 11.26
CA GLY A 90 -1.72 7.06 10.81
C GLY A 90 -1.38 7.02 9.33
N TYR A 91 -1.78 8.00 8.54
CA TYR A 91 -1.42 8.13 7.13
C TYR A 91 -0.36 9.21 6.95
N TRP A 92 0.54 9.04 5.98
CA TRP A 92 1.56 10.01 5.63
C TRP A 92 1.13 10.84 4.43
N TYR A 93 1.38 12.14 4.51
CA TYR A 93 1.13 13.15 3.48
C TYR A 93 2.39 13.97 3.27
N TYR A 94 2.60 14.45 2.06
CA TYR A 94 3.70 15.36 1.78
C TYR A 94 3.20 16.72 1.32
N PHE A 95 3.79 17.76 1.86
CA PHE A 95 3.47 19.14 1.53
C PHE A 95 4.68 19.80 0.86
N ASP A 96 4.46 20.50 -0.25
CA ASP A 96 5.50 21.25 -0.93
C ASP A 96 6.01 22.45 -0.13
N VAL A 97 6.99 23.18 -0.66
CA VAL A 97 7.58 24.37 -0.02
C VAL A 97 6.56 25.51 0.19
N ASN A 98 5.45 25.50 -0.55
CA ASN A 98 4.36 26.47 -0.39
C ASN A 98 3.32 25.99 0.62
N GLY A 99 3.42 24.74 1.09
CA GLY A 99 2.49 24.12 2.01
C GLY A 99 1.32 23.43 1.31
N THR A 100 1.38 23.23 -0.01
CA THR A 100 0.38 22.50 -0.77
C THR A 100 0.55 20.99 -0.58
N MET A 101 -0.53 20.29 -0.21
CA MET A 101 -0.54 18.83 -0.18
C MET A 101 -0.35 18.29 -1.60
N LEU A 102 0.66 17.43 -1.79
CA LEU A 102 0.93 16.82 -3.07
C LEU A 102 0.10 15.54 -3.27
N THR A 103 -0.11 15.18 -4.55
CA THR A 103 -0.75 13.95 -5.02
C THR A 103 0.01 13.40 -6.22
N GLY A 104 -0.26 12.14 -6.59
CA GLY A 104 0.38 11.47 -7.70
C GLY A 104 1.82 11.05 -7.44
N TRP A 105 2.56 10.80 -8.51
CA TRP A 105 3.95 10.38 -8.46
C TRP A 105 4.87 11.49 -7.97
N GLN A 106 5.70 11.15 -6.97
CA GLN A 106 6.72 12.05 -6.42
C GLN A 106 8.10 11.41 -6.51
N LYS A 107 9.10 12.20 -6.89
CA LYS A 107 10.51 11.81 -6.83
C LYS A 107 11.19 12.69 -5.80
N MET A 108 11.74 12.08 -4.75
CA MET A 108 12.44 12.75 -3.67
C MET A 108 13.83 12.13 -3.53
N ALA A 109 14.87 12.90 -3.89
CA ALA A 109 16.21 12.39 -4.05
C ALA A 109 16.26 11.20 -5.05
N ASN A 110 16.61 10.01 -4.60
CA ASN A 110 16.66 8.80 -5.41
C ASN A 110 15.40 7.93 -5.29
N ASP A 111 14.50 8.27 -4.38
CA ASP A 111 13.32 7.50 -4.07
C ASP A 111 12.10 7.98 -4.85
N ARG A 112 11.17 7.06 -5.10
CA ARG A 112 9.89 7.35 -5.74
C ARG A 112 8.77 6.95 -4.79
N TYR A 113 7.77 7.83 -4.70
CA TYR A 113 6.58 7.67 -3.88
C TYR A 113 5.35 7.86 -4.74
N TYR A 114 4.22 7.35 -4.29
CA TYR A 114 2.93 7.67 -4.87
C TYR A 114 1.99 8.17 -3.76
N LEU A 115 1.36 9.31 -4.02
CA LEU A 115 0.36 9.91 -3.14
C LEU A 115 -0.98 9.80 -3.86
N TYR A 116 -1.94 9.13 -3.26
CA TYR A 116 -3.29 9.02 -3.84
C TYR A 116 -3.93 10.41 -4.02
N ASP A 117 -5.05 10.50 -4.75
CA ASP A 117 -5.80 11.75 -4.93
C ASP A 117 -6.28 12.33 -3.60
N THR A 118 -6.39 11.51 -2.56
CA THR A 118 -6.65 11.91 -1.17
C THR A 118 -5.43 12.49 -0.46
N GLY A 119 -4.24 12.41 -1.07
CA GLY A 119 -2.95 12.82 -0.55
C GLY A 119 -2.22 11.77 0.27
N GLU A 120 -2.85 10.63 0.58
CA GLU A 120 -2.28 9.56 1.39
C GLU A 120 -1.15 8.86 0.63
N MET A 121 -0.02 8.62 1.30
CA MET A 121 1.12 7.90 0.75
C MET A 121 0.77 6.42 0.55
N ALA A 122 1.04 5.89 -0.64
CA ALA A 122 0.90 4.46 -0.92
C ALA A 122 1.88 3.63 -0.08
N ALA A 123 1.38 2.51 0.46
CA ALA A 123 2.15 1.51 1.20
C ALA A 123 1.61 0.11 0.88
N GLY A 124 2.51 -0.84 0.66
CA GLY A 124 2.16 -2.18 0.16
C GLY A 124 1.85 -2.20 -1.33
N TRP A 125 1.04 -3.17 -1.75
CA TRP A 125 0.64 -3.32 -3.13
C TRP A 125 -0.36 -2.25 -3.57
N ALA A 126 -0.11 -1.62 -4.71
CA ALA A 126 -1.00 -0.61 -5.29
C ALA A 126 -1.14 -0.80 -6.81
N LYS A 127 -2.38 -0.75 -7.32
CA LYS A 127 -2.66 -0.78 -8.75
C LYS A 127 -2.92 0.65 -9.24
N ILE A 128 -2.00 1.19 -10.03
CA ILE A 128 -2.01 2.57 -10.52
C ILE A 128 -2.07 2.53 -12.04
N ASN A 129 -3.10 3.11 -12.63
CA ASN A 129 -3.32 3.10 -14.08
C ASN A 129 -3.23 1.69 -14.71
N GLY A 130 -3.77 0.68 -14.00
CA GLY A 130 -3.80 -0.69 -14.47
C GLY A 130 -2.52 -1.51 -14.24
N GLN A 131 -1.43 -0.91 -13.80
CA GLN A 131 -0.17 -1.55 -13.47
C GLN A 131 -0.02 -1.73 -11.96
N TRP A 132 0.58 -2.86 -11.55
CA TRP A 132 0.89 -3.11 -10.16
C TRP A 132 2.26 -2.55 -9.79
N TYR A 133 2.33 -1.97 -8.58
CA TYR A 133 3.53 -1.45 -7.93
C TYR A 133 3.55 -1.94 -6.49
N TYR A 134 4.72 -1.93 -5.88
CA TYR A 134 4.89 -2.19 -4.45
C TYR A 134 5.63 -1.04 -3.79
N PHE A 135 5.08 -0.56 -2.68
CA PHE A 135 5.67 0.48 -1.86
C PHE A 135 6.00 -0.12 -0.49
N TRP A 136 7.23 0.01 -0.05
CA TRP A 136 7.64 -0.59 1.21
C TRP A 136 6.77 -0.07 2.37
N PRO A 137 6.02 -0.94 3.09
CA PRO A 137 5.05 -0.48 4.08
C PRO A 137 5.71 0.00 5.38
N LEU A 138 6.95 -0.42 5.63
CA LEU A 138 7.73 -0.10 6.82
C LEU A 138 9.17 0.29 6.44
N THR A 139 9.82 1.05 7.30
CA THR A 139 11.27 1.32 7.18
C THR A 139 12.01 0.13 7.76
N GLU A 140 12.48 -0.75 6.89
CA GLU A 140 13.20 -1.97 7.26
C GLU A 140 14.08 -2.47 6.11
N ASN A 141 15.04 -3.33 6.42
CA ASN A 141 15.88 -4.00 5.41
C ASN A 141 16.54 -3.05 4.38
N GLY A 142 16.89 -1.82 4.81
CA GLY A 142 17.48 -0.80 3.95
C GLY A 142 16.49 -0.03 3.07
N HIS A 143 15.18 -0.27 3.23
CA HIS A 143 14.11 0.45 2.54
C HIS A 143 13.45 1.47 3.46
N THR A 144 13.13 2.65 2.94
CA THR A 144 12.35 3.65 3.64
C THR A 144 10.87 3.42 3.37
N GLN A 145 10.04 3.59 4.41
CA GLN A 145 8.58 3.47 4.28
C GLN A 145 8.04 4.34 3.12
N GLY A 146 7.18 3.77 2.31
CA GLY A 146 6.55 4.42 1.17
C GLY A 146 7.40 4.50 -0.10
N THR A 147 8.67 4.07 -0.06
CA THR A 147 9.50 4.03 -1.26
C THR A 147 9.10 2.90 -2.19
N MET A 148 9.09 3.17 -3.49
CA MET A 148 8.70 2.20 -4.52
C MET A 148 9.77 1.14 -4.74
N ALA A 149 9.38 -0.12 -4.81
CA ALA A 149 10.22 -1.19 -5.31
C ALA A 149 10.42 -1.06 -6.82
N TYR A 150 11.66 -1.17 -7.31
CA TYR A 150 12.00 -1.11 -8.73
C TYR A 150 13.28 -1.88 -9.05
N GLY A 151 13.51 -2.15 -10.33
CA GLY A 151 14.76 -2.72 -10.85
C GLY A 151 15.09 -4.09 -10.26
N GLY A 152 14.70 -5.16 -10.95
CA GLY A 152 15.10 -6.53 -10.64
C GLY A 152 14.26 -7.23 -9.55
N TRP A 153 14.83 -8.28 -9.02
CA TRP A 153 14.19 -9.16 -8.05
C TRP A 153 14.04 -8.52 -6.68
N LYS A 154 12.88 -8.74 -6.07
CA LYS A 154 12.55 -8.35 -4.69
C LYS A 154 11.85 -9.51 -3.98
N ILE A 155 12.14 -9.67 -2.68
CA ILE A 155 11.42 -10.60 -1.80
C ILE A 155 10.35 -9.80 -1.07
N ILE A 156 9.11 -10.22 -1.20
CA ILE A 156 7.97 -9.59 -0.53
C ILE A 156 7.17 -10.71 0.15
N GLY A 157 7.18 -10.71 1.47
CA GLY A 157 6.70 -11.85 2.24
C GLY A 157 7.57 -13.08 2.04
N ALA A 158 7.00 -14.17 1.53
CA ALA A 158 7.71 -15.42 1.24
C ALA A 158 8.00 -15.60 -0.26
N ASP A 159 7.57 -14.69 -1.11
CA ASP A 159 7.61 -14.85 -2.55
C ASP A 159 8.60 -13.89 -3.22
N TYR A 160 9.12 -14.31 -4.38
CA TYR A 160 9.98 -13.49 -5.22
C TYR A 160 9.16 -12.82 -6.31
N TYR A 161 9.42 -11.52 -6.55
CA TYR A 161 8.80 -10.70 -7.58
C TYR A 161 9.86 -9.97 -8.38
N PHE A 162 9.59 -9.74 -9.65
CA PHE A 162 10.47 -8.94 -10.51
C PHE A 162 9.80 -7.62 -10.88
N PHE A 163 10.49 -6.51 -10.61
CA PHE A 163 10.03 -5.17 -10.98
C PHE A 163 10.90 -4.59 -12.09
N ARG A 164 10.24 -3.93 -13.04
CA ARG A 164 10.95 -3.18 -14.09
C ARG A 164 11.62 -1.95 -13.50
N GLU A 165 12.44 -1.26 -14.30
CA GLU A 165 13.11 -0.03 -13.90
C GLU A 165 12.14 1.12 -13.60
N ASP A 166 10.95 1.10 -14.20
CA ASP A 166 9.88 2.06 -13.91
C ASP A 166 9.10 1.71 -12.64
N GLY A 167 9.37 0.56 -12.01
CA GLY A 167 8.73 0.05 -10.81
C GLY A 167 7.49 -0.78 -11.07
N SER A 168 7.06 -0.96 -12.32
CA SER A 168 5.93 -1.82 -12.63
C SER A 168 6.26 -3.29 -12.42
N LEU A 169 5.31 -4.04 -11.85
CA LEU A 169 5.43 -5.48 -11.63
C LEU A 169 5.52 -6.22 -12.97
N TYR A 170 6.49 -7.13 -13.08
CA TYR A 170 6.61 -8.01 -14.23
C TYR A 170 5.74 -9.26 -14.05
N THR A 171 5.13 -9.73 -15.14
CA THR A 171 4.36 -10.98 -15.18
C THR A 171 4.67 -11.73 -16.48
N GLY A 172 4.53 -13.05 -16.46
CA GLY A 172 4.83 -13.92 -17.61
C GLY A 172 6.27 -14.40 -17.63
N TRP A 173 6.72 -14.83 -18.80
CA TRP A 173 8.07 -15.33 -18.99
C TRP A 173 9.13 -14.22 -18.92
N LEU A 174 10.15 -14.44 -18.12
CA LEU A 174 11.30 -13.54 -17.93
C LEU A 174 12.59 -14.30 -18.22
N GLU A 175 13.39 -13.78 -19.14
CA GLU A 175 14.77 -14.20 -19.29
C GLU A 175 15.69 -13.28 -18.49
N GLN A 176 16.52 -13.86 -17.64
CA GLN A 176 17.49 -13.12 -16.85
C GLN A 176 18.79 -13.91 -16.76
N ASN A 177 19.90 -13.33 -17.25
CA ASN A 177 21.23 -13.93 -17.22
C ASN A 177 21.30 -15.35 -17.85
N GLY A 178 20.57 -15.59 -18.94
CA GLY A 178 20.52 -16.89 -19.62
C GLY A 178 19.61 -17.93 -18.98
N SER A 179 18.91 -17.58 -17.90
CA SER A 179 17.91 -18.42 -17.23
C SER A 179 16.50 -17.89 -17.48
N TRP A 180 15.54 -18.81 -17.65
CA TRP A 180 14.14 -18.47 -17.83
C TRP A 180 13.37 -18.69 -16.54
N TYR A 181 12.51 -17.72 -16.20
CA TYR A 181 11.61 -17.71 -15.06
C TYR A 181 10.19 -17.47 -15.54
N TYR A 182 9.21 -17.85 -14.72
CA TYR A 182 7.82 -17.51 -14.96
C TYR A 182 7.21 -16.80 -13.77
N LEU A 183 6.73 -15.56 -13.99
CA LEU A 183 6.02 -14.76 -12.99
C LEU A 183 4.52 -14.95 -13.24
N ASN A 184 3.78 -15.32 -12.18
CA ASN A 184 2.38 -15.67 -12.27
C ASN A 184 1.54 -14.55 -12.93
N THR A 185 0.76 -14.93 -13.96
CA THR A 185 -0.09 -14.00 -14.71
C THR A 185 -1.54 -13.97 -14.23
N LEU A 186 -1.92 -14.83 -13.29
CA LEU A 186 -3.29 -14.87 -12.77
C LEU A 186 -3.59 -13.61 -11.95
N ASP A 187 -4.77 -13.04 -12.16
CA ASP A 187 -5.25 -11.88 -11.38
C ASP A 187 -5.79 -12.36 -10.03
N ASN A 188 -4.88 -12.73 -9.15
CA ASN A 188 -5.13 -13.19 -7.78
C ASN A 188 -4.03 -12.69 -6.84
N SER A 189 -4.05 -13.10 -5.57
CA SER A 189 -3.06 -12.71 -4.55
C SER A 189 -1.60 -13.11 -4.86
N LEU A 190 -1.38 -13.98 -5.84
CA LEU A 190 -0.05 -14.44 -6.28
C LEU A 190 0.37 -13.83 -7.62
N GLN A 191 -0.36 -12.84 -8.14
CA GLN A 191 0.00 -12.19 -9.40
C GLN A 191 1.42 -11.62 -9.32
N GLY A 192 2.26 -12.00 -10.28
CA GLY A 192 3.67 -11.60 -10.34
C GLY A 192 4.61 -12.40 -9.44
N ALA A 193 4.11 -13.30 -8.58
CA ALA A 193 4.97 -14.18 -7.81
C ALA A 193 5.72 -15.16 -8.73
N MET A 194 6.99 -15.42 -8.43
CA MET A 194 7.81 -16.39 -9.15
C MET A 194 7.21 -17.78 -9.00
N PHE A 195 7.02 -18.46 -10.12
CA PHE A 195 6.44 -19.81 -10.16
C PHE A 195 7.53 -20.88 -10.02
N THR A 196 7.21 -21.95 -9.30
CA THR A 196 8.04 -23.15 -9.19
C THR A 196 7.19 -24.40 -9.43
N GLY A 197 7.81 -25.50 -9.90
CA GLY A 197 7.12 -26.74 -10.20
C GLY A 197 6.62 -26.82 -11.64
N TRP A 198 5.59 -27.65 -11.87
CA TRP A 198 5.05 -27.92 -13.20
C TRP A 198 4.11 -26.81 -13.67
N LEU A 199 4.40 -26.24 -14.83
CA LEU A 199 3.63 -25.19 -15.48
C LEU A 199 3.14 -25.63 -16.84
N ILE A 200 1.83 -25.53 -17.09
CA ILE A 200 1.25 -25.77 -18.41
C ILE A 200 0.85 -24.43 -19.02
N ARG A 201 1.40 -24.09 -20.17
CA ARG A 201 1.08 -22.87 -20.92
C ARG A 201 1.09 -23.15 -22.41
N GLU A 202 0.05 -22.69 -23.11
CA GLU A 202 -0.07 -22.81 -24.58
C GLU A 202 0.12 -24.25 -25.08
N GLY A 203 -0.45 -25.23 -24.36
CA GLY A 203 -0.35 -26.64 -24.69
C GLY A 203 1.03 -27.28 -24.46
N LYS A 204 1.97 -26.56 -23.89
CA LYS A 204 3.30 -27.07 -23.53
C LYS A 204 3.42 -27.19 -22.00
N THR A 205 4.23 -28.16 -21.58
CA THR A 205 4.53 -28.41 -20.16
C THR A 205 5.98 -28.01 -19.89
N TYR A 206 6.16 -27.22 -18.84
CA TYR A 206 7.47 -26.76 -18.38
C TYR A 206 7.66 -27.17 -16.93
N PHE A 207 8.91 -27.32 -16.51
CA PHE A 207 9.24 -27.49 -15.10
C PHE A 207 10.20 -26.38 -14.67
N LEU A 208 9.84 -25.70 -13.57
CA LEU A 208 10.65 -24.68 -12.92
C LEU A 208 11.14 -25.25 -11.59
N ASP A 209 12.43 -25.23 -11.37
CA ASP A 209 13.02 -25.78 -10.15
C ASP A 209 12.70 -24.95 -8.90
N ALA A 210 13.30 -25.27 -7.76
CA ALA A 210 13.06 -24.58 -6.50
C ALA A 210 13.53 -23.12 -6.51
N ASP A 211 14.49 -22.80 -7.37
CA ASP A 211 15.00 -21.42 -7.57
C ASP A 211 14.22 -20.68 -8.68
N GLY A 212 13.16 -21.29 -9.21
CA GLY A 212 12.31 -20.76 -10.26
C GLY A 212 12.90 -20.82 -11.67
N VAL A 213 14.04 -21.48 -11.84
CA VAL A 213 14.72 -21.61 -13.14
C VAL A 213 14.05 -22.71 -13.98
N MET A 214 13.71 -22.39 -15.22
CA MET A 214 13.15 -23.37 -16.15
C MET A 214 14.22 -24.40 -16.51
N VAL A 215 13.91 -25.68 -16.24
CA VAL A 215 14.79 -26.80 -16.56
C VAL A 215 14.66 -27.15 -18.04
N THR A 216 15.79 -27.36 -18.70
CA THR A 216 15.89 -27.82 -20.11
C THR A 216 16.63 -29.14 -20.21
N GLY A 217 16.24 -29.97 -21.18
CA GLY A 217 16.84 -31.31 -21.37
C GLY A 217 16.07 -32.40 -20.62
N TRP A 218 16.76 -33.53 -20.40
CA TRP A 218 16.19 -34.66 -19.64
C TRP A 218 16.38 -34.42 -18.14
N TYR A 219 15.31 -34.61 -17.41
CA TYR A 219 15.25 -34.45 -15.94
C TYR A 219 14.87 -35.78 -15.27
#